data_612a4f93383573ecd77e6ea78a62ce18
#
_entry.id   612a4f93383573ecd77e6ea78a62ce18
#
_cell.length_a   1.000
_cell.length_b   1.000
_cell.length_c   1.000
_cell.angle_alpha   90.00
_cell.angle_beta   90.00
_cell.angle_gamma   90.00
#
_symmetry.space_group_name_H-M   'P 1'
#
loop_
_entity.id
_entity.type
_entity.pdbx_description
1 polymer ?
#
loop_
_entity_poly.entity_id
_entity_poly.type
_entity_poly.pdbx_seq_one_letter_code
_entity_poly.pdbx_strand_id
1 'polypeptide(L)'
;MAARYETEILSVDGDRPEPLVDAVAAVAAGGGWVNIEPMVNDEQRSDVPGIFAWFSARGPQVPVGTFVAGSDRSPASVGIEHGTGRDAGDRLNEAGVGAPVAWLPRQDHPKRGLVWEVHSGDLDAEVVVDLLLRATELLCPLPHEGRWSAAVSRPA
;
A
#
# COMPACT_ATOMS: atom_id res chain seq x y z
N MET A 1 5.01 2.77 28.66
CA MET A 1 4.98 4.03 27.87
C MET A 1 4.59 3.72 26.44
N ALA A 2 3.67 4.51 25.90
CA ALA A 2 3.31 4.39 24.50
C ALA A 2 4.51 4.80 23.62
N ALA A 3 4.81 4.01 22.61
CA ALA A 3 5.82 4.38 21.63
C ALA A 3 5.39 5.66 20.89
N ARG A 4 6.31 6.57 20.73
CA ARG A 4 6.09 7.77 19.91
C ARG A 4 6.54 7.47 18.49
N TYR A 5 5.75 7.94 17.53
CA TYR A 5 6.09 7.87 16.12
C TYR A 5 6.13 9.27 15.54
N GLU A 6 7.04 9.48 14.63
CA GLU A 6 7.11 10.68 13.81
C GLU A 6 6.72 10.31 12.38
N THR A 7 5.88 11.13 11.77
CA THR A 7 5.40 10.89 10.42
C THR A 7 5.93 11.97 9.48
N GLU A 8 6.55 11.54 8.40
CA GLU A 8 7.02 12.36 7.30
C GLU A 8 6.20 12.09 6.06
N ILE A 9 5.83 13.13 5.32
CA ILE A 9 5.10 13.01 4.07
C ILE A 9 6.06 13.21 2.90
N LEU A 10 6.08 12.24 1.99
CA LEU A 10 6.87 12.28 0.76
C LEU A 10 5.96 12.33 -0.45
N SER A 11 6.37 13.09 -1.46
CA SER A 11 5.78 13.02 -2.80
C SER A 11 6.71 12.17 -3.66
N VAL A 12 6.19 11.10 -4.25
CA VAL A 12 6.97 10.12 -5.00
C VAL A 12 6.49 10.09 -6.44
N ASP A 13 7.43 10.23 -7.37
CA ASP A 13 7.19 10.05 -8.79
C ASP A 13 7.37 8.57 -9.13
N GLY A 14 6.44 7.99 -9.89
CA GLY A 14 6.51 6.58 -10.29
C GLY A 14 7.76 6.22 -11.09
N ASP A 15 8.33 7.18 -11.82
CA ASP A 15 9.57 6.99 -12.57
C ASP A 15 10.83 7.11 -11.69
N ARG A 16 10.67 7.59 -10.46
CA ARG A 16 11.77 7.79 -9.50
C ARG A 16 11.37 7.29 -8.12
N PRO A 17 11.26 5.97 -7.94
CA PRO A 17 10.77 5.39 -6.69
C PRO A 17 11.82 5.33 -5.59
N GLU A 18 13.06 5.69 -5.83
CA GLU A 18 14.18 5.52 -4.91
C GLU A 18 13.93 6.12 -3.51
N PRO A 19 13.33 7.31 -3.36
CA PRO A 19 13.04 7.84 -2.02
C PRO A 19 12.09 6.95 -1.23
N LEU A 20 11.13 6.32 -1.91
CA LEU A 20 10.19 5.39 -1.28
C LEU A 20 10.88 4.06 -0.94
N VAL A 21 11.74 3.56 -1.82
CA VAL A 21 12.55 2.36 -1.54
C VAL A 21 13.41 2.56 -0.30
N ASP A 22 14.08 3.70 -0.21
CA ASP A 22 14.91 4.05 0.95
C ASP A 22 14.06 4.13 2.24
N ALA A 23 12.87 4.71 2.15
CA ALA A 23 11.96 4.81 3.29
C ALA A 23 11.48 3.44 3.76
N VAL A 24 11.09 2.56 2.84
CA VAL A 24 10.68 1.18 3.18
C VAL A 24 11.84 0.40 3.79
N ALA A 25 13.04 0.51 3.25
CA ALA A 25 14.22 -0.14 3.79
C ALA A 25 14.54 0.35 5.22
N ALA A 26 14.44 1.65 5.46
CA ALA A 26 14.65 2.24 6.78
C ALA A 26 13.60 1.78 7.81
N VAL A 27 12.34 1.73 7.40
CA VAL A 27 11.24 1.23 8.24
C VAL A 27 11.41 -0.26 8.52
N ALA A 28 11.79 -1.05 7.52
CA ALA A 28 12.05 -2.49 7.70
C ALA A 28 13.14 -2.73 8.75
N ALA A 29 14.18 -1.90 8.78
CA ALA A 29 15.28 -2.02 9.71
C ALA A 29 14.98 -1.45 11.11
N GLY A 30 14.23 -0.34 11.19
CA GLY A 30 14.03 0.41 12.43
C GLY A 30 12.64 0.37 13.04
N GLY A 31 11.68 -0.25 12.36
CA GLY A 31 10.28 -0.28 12.80
C GLY A 31 9.44 0.83 12.20
N GLY A 32 8.13 0.73 12.37
CA GLY A 32 7.15 1.67 11.84
C GLY A 32 6.39 1.13 10.64
N TRP A 33 5.82 2.05 9.86
CA TRP A 33 5.03 1.69 8.68
C TRP A 33 5.07 2.78 7.62
N VAL A 34 4.66 2.42 6.41
CA VAL A 34 4.54 3.34 5.27
C VAL A 34 3.16 3.14 4.65
N ASN A 35 2.45 4.25 4.44
CA ASN A 35 1.20 4.26 3.68
C ASN A 35 1.40 5.05 2.41
N ILE A 36 0.95 4.52 1.29
CA ILE A 36 1.00 5.22 0.01
C ILE A 36 -0.36 5.26 -0.66
N GLU A 37 -0.64 6.35 -1.36
CA GLU A 37 -1.82 6.43 -2.22
C GLU A 37 -1.49 7.21 -3.50
N PRO A 38 -2.09 6.82 -4.66
CA PRO A 38 -1.96 7.61 -5.88
C PRO A 38 -2.52 9.01 -5.67
N MET A 39 -1.85 10.02 -6.20
CA MET A 39 -2.36 11.39 -6.21
C MET A 39 -3.39 11.53 -7.32
N VAL A 40 -4.65 11.73 -6.94
CA VAL A 40 -5.76 11.91 -7.87
C VAL A 40 -6.28 13.34 -7.78
N ASN A 41 -7.04 13.74 -8.81
CA ASN A 41 -7.67 15.06 -8.83
C ASN A 41 -8.73 15.13 -7.72
N ASP A 42 -8.66 16.15 -6.87
CA ASP A 42 -9.59 16.36 -5.76
C ASP A 42 -11.04 16.52 -6.22
N GLU A 43 -11.28 17.09 -7.39
CA GLU A 43 -12.63 17.19 -7.97
C GLU A 43 -13.27 15.83 -8.19
N GLN A 44 -12.49 14.83 -8.57
CA GLN A 44 -12.97 13.47 -8.80
C GLN A 44 -13.23 12.71 -7.50
N ARG A 45 -12.51 13.04 -6.43
CA ARG A 45 -12.77 12.49 -5.10
C ARG A 45 -14.10 12.96 -4.52
N SER A 46 -14.50 14.18 -4.82
CA SER A 46 -15.68 14.80 -4.24
C SER A 46 -16.99 14.32 -4.87
N ASP A 47 -16.95 13.62 -6.00
CA ASP A 47 -18.13 13.07 -6.68
C ASP A 47 -18.81 11.94 -5.92
N VAL A 48 -18.15 11.35 -4.94
CA VAL A 48 -18.76 10.37 -4.04
C VAL A 48 -18.97 11.02 -2.68
N PRO A 49 -20.23 11.37 -2.33
CA PRO A 49 -20.50 11.91 -0.99
C PRO A 49 -19.96 10.96 0.07
N GLY A 50 -19.21 11.48 1.05
CA GLY A 50 -18.55 10.69 2.08
C GLY A 50 -19.49 9.74 2.85
N ILE A 51 -20.78 10.11 2.95
CA ILE A 51 -21.78 9.29 3.60
C ILE A 51 -22.08 8.00 2.83
N PHE A 52 -21.95 8.00 1.50
CA PHE A 52 -22.14 6.79 0.70
C PHE A 52 -20.93 5.88 0.70
N ALA A 53 -19.73 6.43 0.93
CA ALA A 53 -18.52 5.64 1.09
C ALA A 53 -18.61 4.72 2.34
N TRP A 54 -19.30 5.15 3.39
CA TRP A 54 -19.53 4.38 4.59
C TRP A 54 -20.44 3.16 4.38
N PHE A 55 -21.38 3.26 3.45
CA PHE A 55 -22.35 2.19 3.16
C PHE A 55 -21.97 1.36 1.94
N SER A 56 -20.86 1.71 1.26
CA SER A 56 -20.40 0.94 0.13
C SER A 56 -19.90 -0.43 0.58
N ALA A 57 -20.34 -1.49 -0.09
CA ALA A 57 -19.78 -2.82 0.09
C ALA A 57 -18.36 -2.92 -0.52
N ARG A 58 -17.92 -1.88 -1.24
CA ARG A 58 -16.58 -1.74 -1.80
C ARG A 58 -15.71 -1.01 -0.79
N GLY A 59 -14.42 -1.22 -0.83
CA GLY A 59 -13.45 -0.49 -0.04
C GLY A 59 -13.24 0.95 -0.53
N PRO A 60 -12.14 1.62 -0.13
CA PRO A 60 -11.88 2.99 -0.53
C PRO A 60 -11.78 3.13 -2.06
N GLN A 61 -12.28 4.24 -2.59
CA GLN A 61 -12.25 4.53 -4.02
C GLN A 61 -10.81 4.72 -4.53
N VAL A 62 -9.95 5.35 -3.73
CA VAL A 62 -8.52 5.46 -4.01
C VAL A 62 -7.80 4.38 -3.22
N PRO A 63 -7.07 3.46 -3.86
CA PRO A 63 -6.39 2.41 -3.14
C PRO A 63 -5.26 2.97 -2.27
N VAL A 64 -5.05 2.32 -1.14
CA VAL A 64 -3.96 2.64 -0.21
C VAL A 64 -3.08 1.42 -0.05
N GLY A 65 -1.81 1.57 -0.37
CA GLY A 65 -0.80 0.54 -0.11
C GLY A 65 -0.16 0.78 1.25
N THR A 66 0.13 -0.30 1.97
CA THR A 66 0.72 -0.22 3.30
C THR A 66 1.83 -1.25 3.46
N PHE A 67 2.96 -0.81 4.00
CA PHE A 67 4.02 -1.67 4.48
C PHE A 67 4.16 -1.48 5.99
N VAL A 68 4.10 -2.56 6.74
CA VAL A 68 4.31 -2.55 8.20
C VAL A 68 5.54 -3.38 8.51
N ALA A 69 6.49 -2.79 9.22
CA ALA A 69 7.70 -3.50 9.63
C ALA A 69 7.37 -4.70 10.51
N GLY A 70 8.11 -5.77 10.30
CA GLY A 70 8.07 -6.92 11.18
C GLY A 70 8.87 -6.67 12.47
N SER A 71 8.83 -7.67 13.34
CA SER A 71 9.62 -7.71 14.57
C SER A 71 10.24 -9.10 14.71
N ASP A 72 10.97 -9.33 15.82
CA ASP A 72 11.50 -10.66 16.12
C ASP A 72 10.41 -11.72 16.29
N ARG A 73 9.17 -11.30 16.54
CA ARG A 73 8.03 -12.17 16.81
C ARG A 73 6.99 -12.22 15.68
N SER A 74 7.07 -11.29 14.74
CA SER A 74 6.06 -11.15 13.69
C SER A 74 6.71 -10.81 12.36
N PRO A 75 6.25 -11.42 11.25
CA PRO A 75 6.71 -11.04 9.93
C PRO A 75 6.26 -9.62 9.58
N ALA A 76 6.90 -9.03 8.58
CA ALA A 76 6.43 -7.79 7.97
C ALA A 76 5.10 -8.06 7.24
N SER A 77 4.34 -7.00 7.00
CA SER A 77 3.06 -7.07 6.31
C SER A 77 3.03 -6.08 5.15
N VAL A 78 2.50 -6.53 4.02
CA VAL A 78 2.21 -5.69 2.85
C VAL A 78 0.71 -5.79 2.58
N GLY A 79 0.04 -4.65 2.47
CA GLY A 79 -1.40 -4.62 2.26
C GLY A 79 -1.81 -3.61 1.21
N ILE A 80 -2.96 -3.85 0.58
CA ILE A 80 -3.58 -2.91 -0.36
C ILE A 80 -5.08 -2.87 -0.09
N GLU A 81 -5.56 -1.72 0.36
CA GLU A 81 -6.99 -1.45 0.44
C GLU A 81 -7.46 -0.91 -0.91
N HIS A 82 -8.58 -1.39 -1.39
CA HIS A 82 -9.12 -1.00 -2.69
C HIS A 82 -10.65 -1.08 -2.72
N GLY A 83 -11.26 -0.41 -3.67
CA GLY A 83 -12.70 -0.42 -3.85
C GLY A 83 -13.17 -1.12 -5.12
N THR A 84 -12.41 -2.10 -5.63
CA THR A 84 -12.66 -2.69 -6.95
C THR A 84 -13.38 -4.04 -6.92
N GLY A 85 -13.81 -4.50 -5.74
CA GLY A 85 -14.57 -5.74 -5.62
C GLY A 85 -13.71 -6.98 -5.40
N ARG A 86 -14.23 -8.13 -5.78
CA ARG A 86 -13.62 -9.43 -5.50
C ARG A 86 -12.45 -9.76 -6.42
N ASP A 87 -11.65 -10.73 -5.97
CA ASP A 87 -10.59 -11.38 -6.75
C ASP A 87 -9.52 -10.41 -7.26
N ALA A 88 -9.23 -9.37 -6.48
CA ALA A 88 -8.22 -8.39 -6.83
C ALA A 88 -6.83 -9.03 -6.99
N GLY A 89 -6.50 -10.01 -6.14
CA GLY A 89 -5.24 -10.75 -6.26
C GLY A 89 -5.09 -11.48 -7.59
N ASP A 90 -6.16 -12.12 -8.06
CA ASP A 90 -6.15 -12.81 -9.36
C ASP A 90 -6.00 -11.81 -10.51
N ARG A 91 -6.70 -10.67 -10.42
CA ARG A 91 -6.58 -9.61 -11.43
C ARG A 91 -5.18 -9.00 -11.49
N LEU A 92 -4.52 -8.85 -10.34
CA LEU A 92 -3.13 -8.41 -10.30
C LEU A 92 -2.21 -9.43 -10.95
N ASN A 93 -2.38 -10.71 -10.65
CA ASN A 93 -1.59 -11.78 -11.27
C ASN A 93 -1.77 -11.82 -12.78
N GLU A 94 -2.99 -11.69 -13.29
CA GLU A 94 -3.30 -11.65 -14.72
C GLU A 94 -2.65 -10.46 -15.42
N ALA A 95 -2.50 -9.34 -14.72
CA ALA A 95 -1.85 -8.14 -15.22
C ALA A 95 -0.31 -8.17 -15.07
N GLY A 96 0.26 -9.25 -14.54
CA GLY A 96 1.69 -9.37 -14.29
C GLY A 96 2.18 -8.60 -13.07
N VAL A 97 1.29 -8.26 -12.15
CA VAL A 97 1.58 -7.50 -10.92
C VAL A 97 1.33 -8.38 -9.70
N GLY A 98 1.73 -9.65 -9.78
CA GLY A 98 1.54 -10.58 -8.67
C GLY A 98 2.60 -10.44 -7.58
N ALA A 99 2.22 -10.76 -6.35
CA ALA A 99 3.17 -10.86 -5.25
C ALA A 99 4.15 -12.03 -5.47
N PRO A 100 5.39 -11.92 -4.97
CA PRO A 100 6.34 -13.03 -5.00
C PRO A 100 5.77 -14.30 -4.35
N VAL A 101 6.14 -15.44 -4.87
CA VAL A 101 5.66 -16.75 -4.37
C VAL A 101 6.00 -16.95 -2.89
N ALA A 102 7.12 -16.40 -2.43
CA ALA A 102 7.56 -16.51 -1.04
C ALA A 102 6.67 -15.74 -0.05
N TRP A 103 5.89 -14.77 -0.52
CA TRP A 103 4.98 -14.02 0.34
C TRP A 103 3.74 -14.85 0.65
N LEU A 104 3.30 -14.81 1.90
CA LEU A 104 2.15 -15.59 2.35
C LEU A 104 0.87 -14.76 2.24
N PRO A 105 -0.06 -15.08 1.32
CA PRO A 105 -1.33 -14.41 1.24
C PRO A 105 -2.16 -14.70 2.50
N ARG A 106 -2.65 -13.64 3.15
CA ARG A 106 -3.46 -13.74 4.36
C ARG A 106 -4.89 -13.25 4.16
N GLN A 107 -5.11 -12.39 3.17
CA GLN A 107 -6.41 -11.83 2.91
C GLN A 107 -6.53 -11.40 1.46
N ASP A 108 -7.67 -11.69 0.87
CA ASP A 108 -8.16 -11.09 -0.37
C ASP A 108 -9.65 -10.86 -0.18
N HIS A 109 -9.99 -9.67 0.29
CA HIS A 109 -11.35 -9.31 0.66
C HIS A 109 -11.80 -8.08 -0.13
N PRO A 110 -13.03 -8.06 -0.70
CA PRO A 110 -13.48 -6.94 -1.53
C PRO A 110 -13.60 -5.61 -0.79
N LYS A 111 -13.74 -5.63 0.53
CA LYS A 111 -13.85 -4.43 1.36
C LYS A 111 -12.58 -4.14 2.17
N ARG A 112 -11.92 -5.19 2.67
CA ARG A 112 -10.74 -5.07 3.54
C ARG A 112 -9.42 -5.09 2.79
N GLY A 113 -9.46 -5.45 1.49
CA GLY A 113 -8.30 -5.47 0.63
C GLY A 113 -7.45 -6.72 0.71
N LEU A 114 -6.23 -6.59 0.19
CA LEU A 114 -5.24 -7.65 0.11
C LEU A 114 -4.22 -7.49 1.25
N VAL A 115 -3.78 -8.60 1.82
CA VAL A 115 -2.71 -8.62 2.82
C VAL A 115 -1.80 -9.83 2.59
N TRP A 116 -0.50 -9.59 2.59
CA TRP A 116 0.54 -10.62 2.58
C TRP A 116 1.45 -10.47 3.79
N GLU A 117 1.95 -11.60 4.29
CA GLU A 117 3.04 -11.62 5.26
C GLU A 117 4.36 -11.89 4.54
N VAL A 118 5.40 -11.17 4.95
CA VAL A 118 6.74 -11.26 4.35
C VAL A 118 7.75 -11.51 5.45
N HIS A 119 8.40 -12.67 5.42
CA HIS A 119 9.49 -12.97 6.36
C HIS A 119 10.72 -12.14 6.02
N SER A 120 11.53 -11.83 7.04
CA SER A 120 12.71 -10.96 6.89
C SER A 120 13.70 -11.44 5.82
N GLY A 121 13.84 -12.75 5.66
CA GLY A 121 14.72 -13.35 4.64
C GLY A 121 14.22 -13.16 3.20
N ASP A 122 12.94 -12.89 3.04
CA ASP A 122 12.28 -12.70 1.73
C ASP A 122 11.95 -11.24 1.45
N LEU A 123 12.36 -10.34 2.34
CA LEU A 123 12.05 -8.92 2.26
C LEU A 123 13.05 -8.19 1.37
N ASP A 124 12.53 -7.61 0.28
CA ASP A 124 13.26 -6.75 -0.62
C ASP A 124 12.46 -5.46 -0.81
N ALA A 125 13.01 -4.34 -0.36
CA ALA A 125 12.33 -3.04 -0.40
C ALA A 125 11.96 -2.62 -1.82
N GLU A 126 12.79 -2.91 -2.82
CA GLU A 126 12.48 -2.60 -4.21
C GLU A 126 11.26 -3.38 -4.70
N VAL A 127 11.17 -4.64 -4.34
CA VAL A 127 10.03 -5.51 -4.71
C VAL A 127 8.76 -5.04 -4.01
N VAL A 128 8.84 -4.68 -2.73
CA VAL A 128 7.71 -4.13 -1.97
C VAL A 128 7.18 -2.86 -2.64
N VAL A 129 8.06 -1.92 -2.94
CA VAL A 129 7.69 -0.65 -3.56
C VAL A 129 7.12 -0.85 -4.95
N ASP A 130 7.75 -1.68 -5.78
CA ASP A 130 7.26 -1.98 -7.13
C ASP A 130 5.84 -2.55 -7.07
N LEU A 131 5.58 -3.50 -6.20
CA LEU A 131 4.23 -4.05 -6.03
C LEU A 131 3.23 -2.99 -5.57
N LEU A 132 3.57 -2.20 -4.55
CA LEU A 132 2.67 -1.19 -4.02
C LEU A 132 2.32 -0.13 -5.07
N LEU A 133 3.30 0.36 -5.82
CA LEU A 133 3.07 1.36 -6.87
C LEU A 133 2.21 0.79 -8.00
N ARG A 134 2.58 -0.36 -8.53
CA ARG A 134 1.87 -0.98 -9.66
C ARG A 134 0.46 -1.44 -9.30
N ALA A 135 0.29 -2.04 -8.14
CA ALA A 135 -1.01 -2.52 -7.70
C ALA A 135 -1.96 -1.37 -7.39
N THR A 136 -1.50 -0.33 -6.70
CA THR A 136 -2.35 0.83 -6.44
C THR A 136 -2.70 1.59 -7.72
N GLU A 137 -1.79 1.64 -8.69
CA GLU A 137 -2.08 2.19 -10.01
C GLU A 137 -3.17 1.39 -10.73
N LEU A 138 -3.02 0.06 -10.79
CA LEU A 138 -3.95 -0.82 -11.49
C LEU A 138 -5.35 -0.81 -10.84
N LEU A 139 -5.41 -0.77 -9.52
CA LEU A 139 -6.66 -0.81 -8.76
C LEU A 139 -7.29 0.57 -8.56
N CYS A 140 -6.65 1.63 -9.02
CA CYS A 140 -7.18 2.98 -8.93
C CYS A 140 -8.17 3.24 -10.07
N PRO A 141 -9.48 3.45 -9.78
CA PRO A 141 -10.46 3.70 -10.82
C PRO A 141 -10.45 5.14 -11.34
N LEU A 142 -9.70 6.03 -10.67
CA LEU A 142 -9.63 7.44 -11.02
C LEU A 142 -8.33 7.74 -11.78
N PRO A 143 -8.36 8.71 -12.72
CA PRO A 143 -7.12 9.18 -13.32
C PRO A 143 -6.18 9.77 -12.26
N HIS A 144 -4.89 9.49 -12.38
CA HIS A 144 -3.87 10.01 -11.50
C HIS A 144 -2.67 10.52 -12.29
N GLU A 145 -1.82 11.30 -11.63
CA GLU A 145 -0.72 12.02 -12.29
C GLU A 145 0.58 11.20 -12.41
N GLY A 146 0.57 9.92 -12.03
CA GLY A 146 1.79 9.10 -11.97
C GLY A 146 2.64 9.43 -10.76
N ARG A 147 2.06 10.04 -9.74
CA ARG A 147 2.70 10.42 -8.48
C ARG A 147 1.90 9.85 -7.31
N TRP A 148 2.60 9.58 -6.23
CA TRP A 148 2.04 9.05 -5.00
C TRP A 148 2.41 9.93 -3.82
N SER A 149 1.49 10.01 -2.86
CA SER A 149 1.77 10.56 -1.55
C SER A 149 2.11 9.40 -0.62
N ALA A 150 3.22 9.51 0.09
CA ALA A 150 3.66 8.50 1.04
C ALA A 150 3.77 9.11 2.44
N ALA A 151 3.13 8.48 3.42
CA ALA A 151 3.27 8.82 4.82
C ALA A 151 4.17 7.78 5.48
N VAL A 152 5.33 8.20 5.93
CA VAL A 152 6.35 7.33 6.55
C VAL A 152 6.35 7.58 8.05
N SER A 153 5.97 6.59 8.84
CA SER A 153 5.91 6.69 10.29
C SER A 153 7.00 5.83 10.91
N ARG A 154 7.86 6.45 11.69
CA ARG A 154 9.00 5.79 12.35
C ARG A 154 8.99 6.05 13.84
N PRO A 155 9.56 5.14 14.66
CA PRO A 155 9.77 5.41 16.07
C PRO A 155 10.61 6.68 16.25
N ALA A 156 10.14 7.54 17.14
CA ALA A 156 10.83 8.78 17.47
C ALA A 156 12.09 8.53 18.31
#